data_4dff3c09b2db966331ebf798ea959fe2
#
_entry.id   4dff3c09b2db966331ebf798ea959fe2
#
_cell.length_a   1.000
_cell.length_b   1.000
_cell.length_c   1.000
_cell.angle_alpha   90.00
_cell.angle_beta   90.00
_cell.angle_gamma   90.00
#
_symmetry.space_group_name_H-M   'P 1'
#
loop_
_entity.id
_entity.type
_entity.pdbx_description
1 polymer ?
#
loop_
_entity_poly.entity_id
_entity_poly.type
_entity_poly.pdbx_seq_one_letter_code
_entity_poly.pdbx_strand_id
1 'polypeptide(L)'
;DEDGLLVRHASPGLVGHAVKTTIDWHAYEGGHELITALGAREQARATVVTALADSGPQLVADLVSCAGGHAIVVVPDASEVQRFAAILEDRFGENVTRLTGEQKPGERYGAFLRIRVGQSTIVVGTRNCVFAPVDQLRLVVVWDDGDESLAEVRAPGWHAREVAALRSLETDVSFVVAGYAQSIEAARM
;
A
#
# COMPACT_ATOMS: atom_id res chain seq x y z
N ASP A 1 -22.89 -11.46 -8.04
CA ASP A 1 -22.17 -11.32 -9.30
C ASP A 1 -20.71 -11.11 -9.01
N GLU A 2 -19.97 -12.19 -9.33
CA GLU A 2 -18.52 -12.30 -9.20
C GLU A 2 -17.87 -11.45 -10.31
N ASP A 3 -17.52 -10.21 -10.05
CA ASP A 3 -16.60 -9.46 -10.87
C ASP A 3 -15.49 -8.90 -10.00
N GLY A 4 -14.44 -9.72 -9.89
CA GLY A 4 -13.13 -9.30 -9.40
C GLY A 4 -12.63 -8.12 -10.20
N LEU A 5 -12.56 -7.04 -9.55
CA LEU A 5 -11.66 -5.91 -9.62
C LEU A 5 -11.21 -5.40 -10.98
N LEU A 6 -12.12 -4.89 -11.74
CA LEU A 6 -11.86 -3.80 -12.66
C LEU A 6 -12.55 -2.56 -12.07
N VAL A 7 -11.78 -1.50 -11.87
CA VAL A 7 -12.28 -0.22 -11.40
C VAL A 7 -13.53 0.17 -12.20
N ARG A 8 -14.71 0.14 -11.58
CA ARG A 8 -15.95 0.58 -12.19
C ARG A 8 -16.50 1.82 -11.49
N HIS A 9 -16.51 2.89 -12.29
CA HIS A 9 -17.34 4.07 -12.25
C HIS A 9 -17.23 5.05 -11.09
N ALA A 10 -16.57 6.16 -11.41
CA ALA A 10 -16.80 7.45 -10.74
C ALA A 10 -18.10 8.08 -11.21
N SER A 11 -18.94 8.51 -10.27
CA SER A 11 -19.98 9.53 -10.53
C SER A 11 -19.32 10.91 -10.57
N PRO A 12 -19.75 11.84 -11.44
CA PRO A 12 -19.12 13.14 -11.58
C PRO A 12 -19.53 14.07 -10.45
N GLY A 13 -18.55 14.60 -9.74
CA GLY A 13 -18.76 15.77 -8.92
C GLY A 13 -18.08 15.79 -7.56
N LEU A 14 -16.78 15.91 -7.52
CA LEU A 14 -16.07 16.64 -6.47
C LEU A 14 -14.71 17.05 -7.04
N VAL A 15 -14.45 18.35 -7.09
CA VAL A 15 -13.17 18.93 -7.50
C VAL A 15 -12.16 18.62 -6.38
N GLY A 16 -11.51 17.47 -6.47
CA GLY A 16 -10.37 17.15 -5.63
C GLY A 16 -9.19 18.03 -6.02
N HIS A 17 -8.46 18.54 -5.06
CA HIS A 17 -7.18 19.20 -5.33
C HIS A 17 -6.31 18.19 -6.09
N ALA A 18 -5.83 18.58 -7.26
CA ALA A 18 -4.97 17.72 -8.09
C ALA A 18 -3.68 17.40 -7.30
N VAL A 19 -3.57 16.19 -6.82
CA VAL A 19 -2.35 15.68 -6.21
C VAL A 19 -1.32 15.56 -7.31
N LYS A 20 -0.17 16.20 -7.15
CA LYS A 20 0.92 16.12 -8.13
C LYS A 20 1.50 14.72 -8.09
N THR A 21 1.22 13.92 -9.12
CA THR A 21 1.78 12.59 -9.30
C THR A 21 3.10 12.65 -10.07
N THR A 22 3.98 11.70 -9.82
CA THR A 22 5.27 11.53 -10.52
C THR A 22 5.09 10.63 -11.75
N ILE A 23 4.15 9.69 -11.65
CA ILE A 23 3.82 8.72 -12.70
C ILE A 23 2.73 9.29 -13.60
N ASP A 24 2.80 9.01 -14.88
CA ASP A 24 1.68 9.23 -15.82
C ASP A 24 0.64 8.12 -15.65
N TRP A 25 -0.34 8.38 -14.80
CA TRP A 25 -1.42 7.43 -14.51
C TRP A 25 -2.39 7.22 -15.67
N HIS A 26 -2.37 8.08 -16.70
CA HIS A 26 -3.16 7.87 -17.93
C HIS A 26 -2.56 6.75 -18.80
N ALA A 27 -1.30 6.40 -18.60
CA ALA A 27 -0.68 5.25 -19.26
C ALA A 27 -1.12 3.90 -18.69
N TYR A 28 -1.81 3.91 -17.54
CA TYR A 28 -2.37 2.71 -16.91
C TYR A 28 -3.87 2.64 -17.14
N GLU A 29 -4.36 1.51 -17.64
CA GLU A 29 -5.80 1.26 -17.74
C GLU A 29 -6.45 1.32 -16.35
N GLY A 30 -7.47 2.17 -16.17
CA GLY A 30 -8.10 2.44 -14.87
C GLY A 30 -7.22 3.23 -13.88
N GLY A 31 -6.02 3.67 -14.28
CA GLY A 31 -5.11 4.37 -13.37
C GLY A 31 -5.62 5.72 -12.91
N HIS A 32 -6.21 6.49 -13.82
CA HIS A 32 -6.80 7.79 -13.48
C HIS A 32 -7.98 7.66 -12.51
N GLU A 33 -8.83 6.67 -12.72
CA GLU A 33 -9.95 6.34 -11.85
C GLU A 33 -9.47 5.96 -10.45
N LEU A 34 -8.43 5.13 -10.37
CA LEU A 34 -7.84 4.73 -9.09
C LEU A 34 -7.33 5.93 -8.28
N ILE A 35 -6.49 6.79 -8.87
CA ILE A 35 -5.96 7.96 -8.15
C ILE A 35 -7.04 8.96 -7.78
N THR A 36 -8.08 9.08 -8.62
CA THR A 36 -9.23 9.96 -8.34
C THR A 36 -10.03 9.43 -7.17
N ALA A 37 -10.35 8.14 -7.11
CA ALA A 37 -11.06 7.51 -6.01
C ALA A 37 -10.27 7.65 -4.69
N LEU A 38 -8.97 7.39 -4.69
CA LEU A 38 -8.11 7.58 -3.52
C LEU A 38 -8.13 9.02 -3.04
N GLY A 39 -8.03 10.00 -3.96
CA GLY A 39 -8.09 11.43 -3.65
C GLY A 39 -9.45 11.89 -3.12
N ALA A 40 -10.54 11.33 -3.62
CA ALA A 40 -11.90 11.57 -3.16
C ALA A 40 -12.22 10.84 -1.84
N ARG A 41 -11.30 10.03 -1.31
CA ARG A 41 -11.49 9.18 -0.14
C ARG A 41 -12.55 8.09 -0.33
N GLU A 42 -12.74 7.70 -1.56
CA GLU A 42 -13.57 6.55 -1.89
C GLU A 42 -12.76 5.26 -1.72
N GLN A 43 -13.37 4.23 -1.19
CA GLN A 43 -12.72 2.94 -1.07
C GLN A 43 -12.43 2.38 -2.46
N ALA A 44 -11.15 2.06 -2.71
CA ALA A 44 -10.72 1.44 -3.96
C ALA A 44 -10.02 0.10 -3.69
N ARG A 45 -10.22 -0.84 -4.60
CA ARG A 45 -9.48 -2.10 -4.67
C ARG A 45 -8.95 -2.25 -6.07
N ALA A 46 -7.66 -2.40 -6.22
CA ALA A 46 -7.03 -2.45 -7.52
C ALA A 46 -5.78 -3.33 -7.54
N THR A 47 -5.49 -3.87 -8.71
CA THR A 47 -4.17 -4.43 -9.04
C THR A 47 -3.50 -3.51 -10.05
N VAL A 48 -2.27 -3.09 -9.75
CA VAL A 48 -1.46 -2.24 -10.62
C VAL A 48 -0.24 -3.03 -11.08
N VAL A 49 -0.16 -3.29 -12.37
CA VAL A 49 1.01 -3.96 -12.98
C VAL A 49 1.84 -2.93 -13.72
N THR A 50 3.12 -2.85 -13.38
CA THR A 50 4.07 -1.95 -14.06
C THR A 50 5.19 -2.74 -14.73
N ALA A 51 5.51 -2.37 -15.96
CA ALA A 51 6.64 -2.96 -16.71
C ALA A 51 7.96 -2.23 -16.45
N LEU A 52 7.92 -1.10 -15.74
CA LEU A 52 9.09 -0.25 -15.52
C LEU A 52 9.81 -0.65 -14.22
N ALA A 53 10.93 -1.30 -14.33
CA ALA A 53 11.68 -1.89 -13.22
C ALA A 53 11.97 -0.93 -12.05
N ASP A 54 12.19 0.36 -12.32
CA ASP A 54 12.56 1.34 -11.29
C ASP A 54 11.40 2.24 -10.83
N SER A 55 10.21 2.07 -11.39
CA SER A 55 9.06 2.95 -11.08
C SER A 55 8.25 2.52 -9.85
N GLY A 56 8.46 1.33 -9.31
CA GLY A 56 7.67 0.79 -8.20
C GLY A 56 7.59 1.71 -6.98
N PRO A 57 8.71 2.20 -6.43
CA PRO A 57 8.67 3.10 -5.28
C PRO A 57 7.96 4.43 -5.56
N GLN A 58 8.16 5.02 -6.76
CA GLN A 58 7.48 6.25 -7.16
C GLN A 58 5.98 6.04 -7.35
N LEU A 59 5.60 4.92 -7.97
CA LEU A 59 4.20 4.52 -8.14
C LEU A 59 3.50 4.40 -6.77
N VAL A 60 4.12 3.71 -5.83
CA VAL A 60 3.57 3.56 -4.48
C VAL A 60 3.54 4.89 -3.75
N ALA A 61 4.56 5.75 -3.89
CA ALA A 61 4.56 7.07 -3.29
C ALA A 61 3.44 7.97 -3.84
N ASP A 62 3.09 7.84 -5.12
CA ASP A 62 1.93 8.53 -5.70
C ASP A 62 0.61 8.02 -5.10
N LEU A 63 0.42 6.69 -4.99
CA LEU A 63 -0.76 6.10 -4.34
C LEU A 63 -0.91 6.58 -2.89
N VAL A 64 0.19 6.58 -2.11
CA VAL A 64 0.21 7.07 -0.73
C VAL A 64 -0.14 8.55 -0.66
N SER A 65 0.36 9.35 -1.60
CA SER A 65 0.05 10.78 -1.71
C SER A 65 -1.43 11.03 -1.96
N CYS A 66 -2.01 10.31 -2.94
CA CYS A 66 -3.44 10.38 -3.27
C CYS A 66 -4.32 9.94 -2.09
N ALA A 67 -3.89 8.95 -1.32
CA ALA A 67 -4.58 8.51 -0.10
C ALA A 67 -4.40 9.45 1.10
N GLY A 68 -3.72 10.60 0.95
CA GLY A 68 -3.53 11.61 1.99
C GLY A 68 -2.47 11.25 3.03
N GLY A 69 -1.53 10.34 2.73
CA GLY A 69 -0.39 10.03 3.59
C GLY A 69 -0.69 9.15 4.79
N HIS A 70 -1.78 8.38 4.78
CA HIS A 70 -2.13 7.42 5.82
C HIS A 70 -2.12 6.00 5.23
N ALA A 71 -0.96 5.34 5.24
CA ALA A 71 -0.79 4.12 4.49
C ALA A 71 0.12 3.08 5.16
N ILE A 72 -0.12 1.83 4.79
CA ILE A 72 0.79 0.71 5.04
C ILE A 72 1.28 0.19 3.69
N VAL A 73 2.59 0.11 3.53
CA VAL A 73 3.26 -0.44 2.35
C VAL A 73 3.98 -1.71 2.76
N VAL A 74 3.50 -2.84 2.28
CA VAL A 74 4.08 -4.16 2.55
C VAL A 74 4.93 -4.57 1.37
N VAL A 75 6.18 -4.91 1.63
CA VAL A 75 7.15 -5.34 0.62
C VAL A 75 7.80 -6.67 1.04
N PRO A 76 8.36 -7.44 0.10
CA PRO A 76 8.89 -8.78 0.36
C PRO A 76 9.99 -8.84 1.42
N ASP A 77 11.01 -8.00 1.30
CA ASP A 77 12.23 -8.11 2.09
C ASP A 77 12.79 -6.76 2.57
N ALA A 78 13.88 -6.81 3.34
CA ALA A 78 14.52 -5.63 3.92
C ALA A 78 15.18 -4.73 2.85
N SER A 79 15.64 -5.27 1.73
CA SER A 79 16.20 -4.51 0.61
C SER A 79 15.12 -3.66 -0.06
N GLU A 80 13.96 -4.24 -0.30
CA GLU A 80 12.80 -3.53 -0.80
C GLU A 80 12.31 -2.47 0.20
N VAL A 81 12.32 -2.78 1.52
CA VAL A 81 12.00 -1.77 2.54
C VAL A 81 12.91 -0.55 2.41
N GLN A 82 14.22 -0.74 2.21
CA GLN A 82 15.15 0.37 2.04
C GLN A 82 14.86 1.17 0.77
N ARG A 83 14.59 0.48 -0.34
CA ARG A 83 14.31 1.10 -1.65
C ARG A 83 13.03 1.93 -1.62
N PHE A 84 11.95 1.39 -1.07
CA PHE A 84 10.67 2.10 -0.96
C PHE A 84 10.73 3.21 0.09
N ALA A 85 11.37 2.96 1.24
CA ALA A 85 11.52 3.96 2.29
C ALA A 85 12.29 5.19 1.80
N ALA A 86 13.34 5.04 0.99
CA ALA A 86 14.10 6.17 0.48
C ALA A 86 13.23 7.19 -0.27
N ILE A 87 12.31 6.70 -1.13
CA ILE A 87 11.40 7.56 -1.89
C ILE A 87 10.28 8.12 -1.02
N LEU A 88 9.75 7.29 -0.10
CA LEU A 88 8.70 7.74 0.82
C LEU A 88 9.23 8.79 1.81
N GLU A 89 10.42 8.60 2.37
CA GLU A 89 11.05 9.55 3.29
C GLU A 89 11.43 10.86 2.60
N ASP A 90 11.90 10.82 1.35
CA ASP A 90 12.14 12.02 0.55
C ASP A 90 10.86 12.85 0.35
N ARG A 91 9.72 12.19 0.15
CA ARG A 91 8.43 12.85 -0.11
C ARG A 91 7.67 13.25 1.15
N PHE A 92 7.71 12.43 2.21
CA PHE A 92 6.86 12.57 3.40
C PHE A 92 7.63 12.82 4.70
N GLY A 93 8.97 12.81 4.65
CA GLY A 93 9.83 13.09 5.79
C GLY A 93 9.64 12.14 6.97
N GLU A 94 9.52 12.71 8.16
CA GLU A 94 9.42 11.98 9.42
C GLU A 94 8.09 11.22 9.62
N ASN A 95 7.11 11.44 8.74
CA ASN A 95 5.84 10.69 8.77
C ASN A 95 6.00 9.22 8.38
N VAL A 96 7.18 8.81 7.88
CA VAL A 96 7.47 7.44 7.46
C VAL A 96 8.15 6.67 8.60
N THR A 97 7.68 5.47 8.85
CA THR A 97 8.31 4.52 9.78
C THR A 97 8.56 3.19 9.09
N ARG A 98 9.78 2.66 9.25
CA ARG A 98 10.16 1.34 8.77
C ARG A 98 9.86 0.29 9.82
N LEU A 99 9.26 -0.85 9.40
CA LEU A 99 9.02 -2.02 10.26
C LEU A 99 9.57 -3.28 9.59
N THR A 100 10.68 -3.81 10.11
CA THR A 100 11.28 -5.06 9.62
C THR A 100 11.51 -6.04 10.77
N GLY A 101 11.59 -7.33 10.42
CA GLY A 101 11.91 -8.38 11.38
C GLY A 101 13.36 -8.33 11.91
N GLU A 102 14.26 -7.65 11.17
CA GLU A 102 15.69 -7.54 11.50
C GLU A 102 15.99 -6.47 12.55
N GLN A 103 15.05 -5.55 12.79
CA GLN A 103 15.19 -4.52 13.82
C GLN A 103 15.32 -5.14 15.21
N LYS A 104 16.19 -4.55 16.03
CA LYS A 104 16.28 -4.92 17.45
C LYS A 104 14.93 -4.72 18.15
N PRO A 105 14.59 -5.55 19.14
CA PRO A 105 13.29 -5.48 19.81
C PRO A 105 12.92 -4.08 20.31
N GLY A 106 13.89 -3.33 20.89
CA GLY A 106 13.66 -1.97 21.37
C GLY A 106 13.38 -0.95 20.25
N GLU A 107 14.07 -1.05 19.12
CA GLU A 107 13.86 -0.19 17.96
C GLU A 107 12.49 -0.46 17.35
N ARG A 108 12.12 -1.74 17.19
CA ARG A 108 10.81 -2.14 16.67
C ARG A 108 9.68 -1.70 17.60
N TYR A 109 9.85 -1.80 18.91
CA TYR A 109 8.87 -1.31 19.87
C TYR A 109 8.74 0.21 19.82
N GLY A 110 9.84 0.95 19.72
CA GLY A 110 9.83 2.41 19.54
C GLY A 110 9.13 2.83 18.25
N ALA A 111 9.39 2.14 17.14
CA ALA A 111 8.70 2.35 15.88
C ALA A 111 7.17 2.11 16.01
N PHE A 112 6.77 1.02 16.66
CA PHE A 112 5.37 0.71 16.92
C PHE A 112 4.68 1.79 17.77
N LEU A 113 5.35 2.31 18.79
CA LEU A 113 4.81 3.41 19.62
C LEU A 113 4.62 4.69 18.82
N ARG A 114 5.58 5.07 17.97
CA ARG A 114 5.46 6.24 17.09
C ARG A 114 4.22 6.15 16.19
N ILE A 115 3.98 4.98 15.61
CA ILE A 115 2.78 4.73 14.79
C ILE A 115 1.53 4.84 15.67
N ARG A 116 1.52 4.20 16.84
CA ARG A 116 0.37 4.13 17.74
C ARG A 116 -0.06 5.50 18.26
N VAL A 117 0.89 6.43 18.48
CA VAL A 117 0.59 7.79 18.94
C VAL A 117 0.40 8.80 17.80
N GLY A 118 0.36 8.33 16.55
CA GLY A 118 0.12 9.19 15.40
C GLY A 118 1.29 10.07 14.97
N GLN A 119 2.50 9.84 15.48
CA GLN A 119 3.72 10.53 15.04
C GLN A 119 4.19 10.09 13.66
N SER A 120 3.72 8.94 13.21
CA SER A 120 3.99 8.41 11.88
C SER A 120 2.69 7.82 11.32
N THR A 121 2.34 8.22 10.12
CA THR A 121 1.11 7.81 9.44
C THR A 121 1.38 6.91 8.23
N ILE A 122 2.65 6.79 7.83
CA ILE A 122 3.07 5.93 6.74
C ILE A 122 4.01 4.87 7.30
N VAL A 123 3.68 3.62 7.05
CA VAL A 123 4.50 2.47 7.46
C VAL A 123 4.94 1.73 6.21
N VAL A 124 6.24 1.49 6.08
CA VAL A 124 6.81 0.59 5.09
C VAL A 124 7.54 -0.55 5.79
N GLY A 125 7.27 -1.77 5.39
CA GLY A 125 7.87 -2.91 6.08
C GLY A 125 7.61 -4.25 5.41
N THR A 126 8.19 -5.30 6.00
CA THR A 126 7.95 -6.67 5.58
C THR A 126 6.58 -7.16 6.08
N ARG A 127 6.17 -8.36 5.69
CA ARG A 127 4.82 -8.92 5.90
C ARG A 127 4.12 -8.54 7.21
N ASN A 128 4.85 -8.52 8.34
CA ASN A 128 4.25 -8.21 9.64
C ASN A 128 3.76 -6.77 9.79
N CYS A 129 4.23 -5.84 8.95
CA CYS A 129 3.79 -4.45 9.01
C CYS A 129 2.32 -4.29 8.63
N VAL A 130 1.71 -5.28 7.97
CA VAL A 130 0.28 -5.28 7.65
C VAL A 130 -0.61 -5.13 8.88
N PHE A 131 -0.11 -5.48 10.06
CA PHE A 131 -0.81 -5.32 11.35
C PHE A 131 -0.53 -3.98 12.06
N ALA A 132 0.24 -3.08 11.46
CA ALA A 132 0.58 -1.80 12.08
C ALA A 132 -0.69 -1.00 12.42
N PRO A 133 -0.75 -0.41 13.64
CA PRO A 133 -1.92 0.35 14.10
C PRO A 133 -1.87 1.81 13.62
N VAL A 134 -1.83 2.01 12.31
CA VAL A 134 -1.87 3.35 11.70
C VAL A 134 -3.24 3.96 11.98
N ASP A 135 -3.22 5.16 12.60
CA ASP A 135 -4.43 5.91 12.85
C ASP A 135 -5.01 6.45 11.52
N GLN A 136 -6.34 6.41 11.40
CA GLN A 136 -7.03 6.82 10.18
C GLN A 136 -6.45 6.19 8.90
N LEU A 137 -6.06 4.92 8.97
CA LEU A 137 -5.53 4.19 7.82
C LEU A 137 -6.48 4.31 6.62
N ARG A 138 -5.92 4.59 5.44
CA ARG A 138 -6.68 4.80 4.20
C ARG A 138 -6.28 3.86 3.09
N LEU A 139 -5.04 3.42 3.11
CA LEU A 139 -4.48 2.62 2.03
C LEU A 139 -3.57 1.53 2.59
N VAL A 140 -3.76 0.31 2.11
CA VAL A 140 -2.75 -0.75 2.22
C VAL A 140 -2.29 -1.10 0.82
N VAL A 141 -0.98 -1.03 0.59
CA VAL A 141 -0.34 -1.49 -0.63
C VAL A 141 0.45 -2.75 -0.32
N VAL A 142 0.27 -3.79 -1.12
CA VAL A 142 1.12 -5.00 -1.10
C VAL A 142 1.88 -5.04 -2.42
N TRP A 143 3.20 -4.90 -2.31
CA TRP A 143 4.09 -4.93 -3.46
C TRP A 143 4.58 -6.35 -3.73
N ASP A 144 4.55 -6.76 -5.00
CA ASP A 144 4.99 -8.07 -5.48
C ASP A 144 4.36 -9.23 -4.69
N ASP A 145 3.04 -9.24 -4.67
CA ASP A 145 2.22 -10.13 -3.83
C ASP A 145 2.41 -11.62 -4.11
N GLY A 146 3.05 -11.98 -5.22
CA GLY A 146 3.43 -13.34 -5.56
C GLY A 146 4.69 -13.83 -4.85
N ASP A 147 5.42 -12.98 -4.13
CA ASP A 147 6.62 -13.38 -3.42
C ASP A 147 6.29 -14.20 -2.16
N GLU A 148 6.92 -15.38 -2.03
CA GLU A 148 6.68 -16.31 -0.92
C GLU A 148 7.04 -15.74 0.45
N SER A 149 7.93 -14.73 0.52
CA SER A 149 8.30 -14.08 1.79
C SER A 149 7.14 -13.31 2.44
N LEU A 150 6.10 -13.00 1.66
CA LEU A 150 4.87 -12.38 2.17
C LEU A 150 3.92 -13.36 2.87
N ALA A 151 4.21 -14.66 2.80
CA ALA A 151 3.49 -15.69 3.52
C ALA A 151 4.17 -16.00 4.87
N GLU A 152 3.38 -16.20 5.94
CA GLU A 152 3.85 -16.78 7.20
C GLU A 152 3.66 -18.29 7.15
N VAL A 153 4.78 -19.01 7.20
CA VAL A 153 4.77 -20.48 7.10
C VAL A 153 4.44 -21.19 8.41
N ARG A 154 4.49 -20.48 9.54
CA ARG A 154 4.15 -21.03 10.85
C ARG A 154 2.64 -20.94 11.08
N ALA A 155 2.10 -21.91 11.81
CA ALA A 155 0.69 -21.90 12.17
C ALA A 155 0.33 -20.73 13.12
N PRO A 156 -0.80 -20.04 12.89
CA PRO A 156 -1.72 -20.19 11.77
C PRO A 156 -1.14 -19.51 10.52
N GLY A 157 -0.90 -20.23 9.45
CA GLY A 157 -0.41 -19.67 8.19
C GLY A 157 -1.31 -18.52 7.70
N TRP A 158 -0.72 -17.43 7.21
CA TRP A 158 -1.43 -16.28 6.63
C TRP A 158 -0.55 -15.61 5.58
N HIS A 159 -1.16 -14.91 4.67
CA HIS A 159 -0.47 -14.13 3.65
C HIS A 159 -0.80 -12.64 3.84
N ALA A 160 0.20 -11.76 3.65
CA ALA A 160 0.02 -10.31 3.86
C ALA A 160 -1.10 -9.73 2.98
N ARG A 161 -1.26 -10.20 1.75
CA ARG A 161 -2.35 -9.84 0.83
C ARG A 161 -3.72 -10.16 1.44
N GLU A 162 -3.89 -11.35 2.00
CA GLU A 162 -5.16 -11.78 2.58
C GLU A 162 -5.55 -10.94 3.81
N VAL A 163 -4.57 -10.63 4.66
CA VAL A 163 -4.78 -9.74 5.80
C VAL A 163 -5.13 -8.32 5.35
N ALA A 164 -4.45 -7.80 4.32
CA ALA A 164 -4.75 -6.49 3.74
C ALA A 164 -6.17 -6.45 3.16
N ALA A 165 -6.57 -7.51 2.44
CA ALA A 165 -7.93 -7.65 1.89
C ALA A 165 -8.99 -7.70 2.99
N LEU A 166 -8.77 -8.46 4.07
CA LEU A 166 -9.67 -8.50 5.23
C LEU A 166 -9.82 -7.11 5.87
N ARG A 167 -8.71 -6.39 6.09
CA ARG A 167 -8.76 -5.03 6.61
C ARG A 167 -9.61 -4.11 5.72
N SER A 168 -9.46 -4.23 4.40
CA SER A 168 -10.26 -3.47 3.44
C SER A 168 -11.74 -3.87 3.44
N LEU A 169 -12.06 -5.13 3.74
CA LEU A 169 -13.45 -5.60 3.84
C LEU A 169 -14.15 -5.10 5.10
N GLU A 170 -13.43 -5.04 6.21
CA GLU A 170 -13.99 -4.67 7.53
C GLU A 170 -14.01 -3.16 7.76
N THR A 171 -13.27 -2.39 6.96
CA THR A 171 -13.14 -0.94 7.12
C THR A 171 -13.14 -0.25 5.75
N ASP A 172 -13.30 1.06 5.71
CA ASP A 172 -13.27 1.84 4.45
C ASP A 172 -11.84 2.08 3.92
N VAL A 173 -10.93 1.13 4.16
CA VAL A 173 -9.54 1.21 3.73
C VAL A 173 -9.41 0.71 2.30
N SER A 174 -8.77 1.50 1.45
CA SER A 174 -8.41 1.08 0.10
C SER A 174 -7.31 0.02 0.13
N PHE A 175 -7.37 -0.92 -0.80
CA PHE A 175 -6.40 -1.99 -0.93
C PHE A 175 -5.87 -2.07 -2.36
N VAL A 176 -4.57 -1.98 -2.52
CA VAL A 176 -3.89 -2.07 -3.82
C VAL A 176 -2.82 -3.15 -3.77
N VAL A 177 -2.90 -4.08 -4.70
CA VAL A 177 -1.79 -4.96 -5.04
C VAL A 177 -1.01 -4.29 -6.18
N ALA A 178 0.30 -4.17 -6.05
CA ALA A 178 1.13 -3.59 -7.09
C ALA A 178 2.39 -4.44 -7.31
N GLY A 179 2.86 -4.53 -8.54
CA GLY A 179 4.05 -5.34 -8.85
C GLY A 179 4.36 -5.38 -10.33
N TYR A 180 5.31 -6.23 -10.69
CA TYR A 180 5.70 -6.46 -12.09
C TYR A 180 4.82 -7.51 -12.79
N ALA A 181 4.09 -8.30 -12.02
CA ALA A 181 3.14 -9.28 -12.50
C ALA A 181 1.97 -9.37 -11.53
N GLN A 182 0.83 -9.80 -12.01
CA GLN A 182 -0.32 -10.10 -11.18
C GLN A 182 -0.26 -11.57 -10.75
N SER A 183 -0.40 -11.85 -9.46
CA SER A 183 -0.57 -13.22 -8.98
C SER A 183 -1.96 -13.76 -9.36
N ILE A 184 -2.09 -15.08 -9.41
CA ILE A 184 -3.39 -15.74 -9.67
C ILE A 184 -4.38 -15.42 -8.54
N GLU A 185 -3.89 -15.32 -7.33
CA GLU A 185 -4.66 -15.01 -6.14
C GLU A 185 -5.17 -13.56 -6.18
N ALA A 186 -4.32 -12.59 -6.55
CA ALA A 186 -4.74 -11.20 -6.73
C ALA A 186 -5.78 -11.05 -7.86
N ALA A 187 -5.70 -11.88 -8.90
CA ALA A 187 -6.69 -11.87 -9.99
C ALA A 187 -8.07 -12.39 -9.57
N ARG A 188 -8.18 -13.03 -8.41
CA ARG A 188 -9.43 -13.61 -7.86
C ARG A 188 -10.04 -12.77 -6.74
N MET A 189 -9.38 -11.71 -6.32
CA MET A 189 -9.83 -10.80 -5.25
C MET A 189 -10.65 -9.63 -5.78
#